data_6039df83734a8d9a061aa50f892ac0b8
#
_entry.id   6039df83734a8d9a061aa50f892ac0b8
#
_cell.length_a   1.000
_cell.length_b   1.000
_cell.length_c   1.000
_cell.angle_alpha   90.00
_cell.angle_beta   90.00
_cell.angle_gamma   90.00
#
_symmetry.space_group_name_H-M   'P 1'
#
loop_
_entity.id
_entity.type
_entity.pdbx_description
1 polymer ?
#
loop_
_entity_poly.entity_id
_entity_poly.type
_entity_poly.pdbx_seq_one_letter_code
_entity_poly.pdbx_strand_id
1 'polypeptide(L)'
;DEIDKHFCFDCQGIRFEMHYQIETFGNAKHQKYFNCLIDTLLSSTSSFTANSKDVTMLPPLGDLIVVFKHWFNHLLIEGVGLRQTLDLLVLLNAYQDKIDFLLLQKHLKAIGYWKAFKAMVAMMEQRFGLLCANSYCHLESTDYTYGDMLLREVLSSGNFGRKAYKNLSQGRKKSMETATKSLRHCMKFFWLAP
;
A
#
# COMPACT_ATOMS: atom_id res chain seq x y z
N ASP A 1 11.13 -18.57 7.65
CA ASP A 1 11.49 -17.44 8.51
C ASP A 1 10.88 -16.20 7.88
N GLU A 2 9.76 -15.72 8.43
CA GLU A 2 9.28 -14.37 8.12
C GLU A 2 10.38 -13.43 8.58
N ILE A 3 10.95 -12.69 7.65
CA ILE A 3 11.88 -11.62 7.97
C ILE A 3 11.04 -10.57 8.70
N ASP A 4 11.16 -10.53 10.02
CA ASP A 4 10.54 -9.51 10.85
C ASP A 4 11.00 -8.15 10.33
N LYS A 5 10.07 -7.38 9.75
CA LYS A 5 10.35 -6.04 9.22
C LYS A 5 10.33 -4.97 10.31
N HIS A 6 9.81 -5.29 11.47
CA HIS A 6 9.51 -4.34 12.51
C HIS A 6 9.72 -4.93 13.88
N PHE A 7 9.95 -4.06 14.84
CA PHE A 7 9.99 -4.33 16.27
C PHE A 7 8.75 -3.70 16.91
N CYS A 8 8.01 -4.49 17.70
CA CYS A 8 6.83 -4.01 18.42
C CYS A 8 7.18 -3.76 19.89
N PHE A 9 6.69 -2.66 20.44
CA PHE A 9 6.74 -2.37 21.87
C PHE A 9 5.50 -1.62 22.34
N ASP A 10 5.17 -1.79 23.62
CA ASP A 10 4.04 -1.10 24.22
C ASP A 10 4.56 0.05 25.10
N CYS A 11 4.03 1.25 24.92
CA CYS A 11 4.33 2.41 25.75
C CYS A 11 3.03 3.11 26.15
N GLN A 12 2.79 3.26 27.45
CA GLN A 12 1.60 3.89 28.02
C GLN A 12 0.27 3.32 27.47
N GLY A 13 0.21 2.01 27.24
CA GLY A 13 -0.97 1.32 26.70
C GLY A 13 -1.17 1.49 25.19
N ILE A 14 -0.23 2.13 24.50
CA ILE A 14 -0.23 2.28 23.04
C ILE A 14 0.84 1.33 22.48
N ARG A 15 0.43 0.53 21.50
CA ARG A 15 1.35 -0.34 20.77
C ARG A 15 2.00 0.41 19.62
N PHE A 16 3.34 0.36 19.58
CA PHE A 16 4.16 0.94 18.53
C PHE A 16 4.81 -0.17 17.71
N GLU A 17 4.87 0.05 16.41
CA GLU A 17 5.60 -0.77 15.46
C GLU A 17 6.72 0.08 14.84
N MET A 18 7.96 -0.29 15.11
CA MET A 18 9.13 0.39 14.55
C MET A 18 9.68 -0.44 13.39
N HIS A 19 9.53 0.06 12.19
CA HIS A 19 10.02 -0.59 10.99
C HIS A 19 11.49 -0.23 10.73
N TYR A 20 12.38 -1.22 10.68
CA TYR A 20 13.76 -1.06 10.22
C TYR A 20 13.91 -1.40 8.73
N GLN A 21 12.89 -2.03 8.15
CA GLN A 21 12.75 -2.19 6.72
C GLN A 21 11.37 -1.70 6.31
N ILE A 22 11.34 -0.66 5.48
CA ILE A 22 10.09 0.02 5.11
C ILE A 22 9.17 -0.94 4.34
N GLU A 23 9.69 -1.57 3.26
CA GLU A 23 8.93 -2.54 2.46
C GLU A 23 9.80 -3.65 1.88
N THR A 24 9.21 -4.81 1.65
CA THR A 24 9.85 -5.97 1.00
C THR A 24 9.23 -6.29 -0.35
N PHE A 25 10.06 -6.79 -1.25
CA PHE A 25 9.67 -7.23 -2.59
C PHE A 25 10.16 -8.66 -2.82
N GLY A 26 9.33 -9.50 -3.45
CA GLY A 26 9.74 -10.84 -3.87
C GLY A 26 10.79 -10.83 -4.99
N ASN A 27 10.94 -9.73 -5.72
CA ASN A 27 11.91 -9.54 -6.78
C ASN A 27 13.10 -8.72 -6.30
N ALA A 28 14.30 -9.32 -6.31
CA ALA A 28 15.53 -8.68 -5.83
C ALA A 28 15.89 -7.39 -6.60
N LYS A 29 15.56 -7.29 -7.90
CA LYS A 29 15.79 -6.06 -8.67
C LYS A 29 14.89 -4.92 -8.20
N HIS A 30 13.61 -5.21 -7.93
CA HIS A 30 12.66 -4.24 -7.38
C HIS A 30 13.08 -3.81 -5.98
N GLN A 31 13.51 -4.75 -5.13
CA GLN A 31 14.01 -4.44 -3.79
C GLN A 31 15.22 -3.49 -3.85
N LYS A 32 16.21 -3.81 -4.68
CA LYS A 32 17.41 -2.96 -4.85
C LYS A 32 17.05 -1.56 -5.33
N TYR A 33 16.14 -1.47 -6.32
CA TYR A 33 15.67 -0.19 -6.83
C TYR A 33 14.96 0.62 -5.74
N PHE A 34 14.05 -0.02 -5.01
CA PHE A 34 13.29 0.63 -3.95
C PHE A 34 14.19 1.14 -2.82
N ASN A 35 15.14 0.33 -2.37
CA ASN A 35 16.09 0.76 -1.33
C ASN A 35 16.88 2.00 -1.79
N CYS A 36 17.43 1.99 -3.01
CA CYS A 36 18.14 3.14 -3.56
C CYS A 36 17.24 4.39 -3.68
N LEU A 37 15.98 4.21 -4.06
CA LEU A 37 14.99 5.29 -4.10
C LEU A 37 14.77 5.88 -2.72
N ILE A 38 14.53 5.04 -1.71
CA ILE A 38 14.29 5.51 -0.33
C ILE A 38 15.52 6.22 0.22
N ASP A 39 16.73 5.69 0.02
CA ASP A 39 17.98 6.35 0.45
C ASP A 39 18.12 7.74 -0.17
N THR A 40 17.77 7.87 -1.46
CA THR A 40 17.78 9.16 -2.16
C THR A 40 16.75 10.13 -1.57
N LEU A 41 15.53 9.65 -1.28
CA LEU A 41 14.45 10.48 -0.74
C LEU A 41 14.69 10.86 0.73
N LEU A 42 15.35 10.02 1.51
CA LEU A 42 15.75 10.33 2.89
C LEU A 42 16.79 11.47 2.96
N SER A 43 17.55 11.71 1.90
CA SER A 43 18.47 12.86 1.82
C SER A 43 17.75 14.20 1.58
N SER A 44 16.47 14.18 1.18
CA SER A 44 15.62 15.35 0.88
C SER A 44 14.35 15.38 1.72
N THR A 45 14.45 14.96 2.99
CA THR A 45 13.31 14.90 3.92
C THR A 45 12.70 16.28 4.18
N SER A 46 11.39 16.28 4.41
CA SER A 46 10.66 17.38 5.00
C SER A 46 10.48 17.18 6.51
N SER A 47 10.23 18.24 7.25
CA SER A 47 9.90 18.15 8.67
C SER A 47 8.63 18.93 8.97
N PHE A 48 7.92 18.51 10.00
CA PHE A 48 6.85 19.28 10.62
C PHE A 48 7.05 19.29 12.13
N THR A 49 6.59 20.34 12.79
CA THR A 49 6.71 20.46 14.24
C THR A 49 5.45 19.96 14.93
N ALA A 50 5.60 18.95 15.78
CA ALA A 50 4.55 18.43 16.64
C ALA A 50 5.00 18.49 18.10
N ASN A 51 4.19 19.12 18.96
CA ASN A 51 4.51 19.26 20.39
C ASN A 51 5.93 19.80 20.66
N SER A 52 6.34 20.83 19.94
CA SER A 52 7.67 21.47 20.01
C SER A 52 8.84 20.55 19.63
N LYS A 53 8.56 19.47 18.89
CA LYS A 53 9.57 18.56 18.31
C LYS A 53 9.44 18.49 16.82
N ASP A 54 10.55 18.55 16.12
CA ASP A 54 10.56 18.36 14.68
C ASP A 54 10.51 16.86 14.36
N VAL A 55 9.54 16.49 13.53
CA VAL A 55 9.34 15.14 13.02
C VAL A 55 9.73 15.11 11.56
N THR A 56 10.68 14.27 11.23
CA THR A 56 11.15 14.07 9.85
C THR A 56 10.20 13.16 9.08
N MET A 57 9.86 13.54 7.85
CA MET A 57 8.98 12.77 6.97
C MET A 57 9.64 12.57 5.60
N LEU A 58 9.23 11.53 4.92
CA LEU A 58 9.52 11.39 3.48
C LEU A 58 8.87 12.55 2.70
N PRO A 59 9.49 12.97 1.58
CA PRO A 59 8.82 13.90 0.67
C PRO A 59 7.55 13.25 0.09
N PRO A 60 6.55 14.05 -0.36
CA PRO A 60 5.25 13.56 -0.81
C PRO A 60 5.29 12.39 -1.80
N LEU A 61 6.25 12.39 -2.72
CA LEU A 61 6.46 11.31 -3.67
C LEU A 61 6.81 9.99 -2.98
N GLY A 62 7.75 10.03 -2.03
CA GLY A 62 8.19 8.86 -1.29
C GLY A 62 7.10 8.33 -0.38
N ASP A 63 6.44 9.24 0.32
CA ASP A 63 5.33 8.90 1.22
C ASP A 63 4.19 8.21 0.45
N LEU A 64 3.77 8.75 -0.69
CA LEU A 64 2.73 8.12 -1.51
C LEU A 64 3.13 6.72 -1.99
N ILE A 65 4.38 6.53 -2.46
CA ILE A 65 4.85 5.22 -2.93
C ILE A 65 4.84 4.20 -1.79
N VAL A 66 5.32 4.59 -0.60
CA VAL A 66 5.38 3.71 0.57
C VAL A 66 3.97 3.34 1.05
N VAL A 67 3.10 4.34 1.25
CA VAL A 67 1.73 4.11 1.73
C VAL A 67 0.92 3.26 0.74
N PHE A 68 1.03 3.55 -0.57
CA PHE A 68 0.40 2.74 -1.59
C PHE A 68 0.90 1.29 -1.60
N LYS A 69 2.22 1.09 -1.55
CA LYS A 69 2.82 -0.25 -1.53
C LYS A 69 2.39 -1.03 -0.29
N HIS A 70 2.38 -0.38 0.86
CA HIS A 70 1.92 -0.96 2.13
C HIS A 70 0.43 -1.37 2.06
N TRP A 71 -0.42 -0.47 1.58
CA TRP A 71 -1.84 -0.74 1.34
C TRP A 71 -2.04 -1.95 0.42
N PHE A 72 -1.29 -2.01 -0.68
CA PHE A 72 -1.41 -3.09 -1.66
C PHE A 72 -0.91 -4.43 -1.11
N ASN A 73 0.16 -4.42 -0.31
CA ASN A 73 0.62 -5.62 0.38
C ASN A 73 -0.45 -6.19 1.33
N HIS A 74 -1.04 -5.33 2.15
CA HIS A 74 -2.14 -5.76 3.03
C HIS A 74 -3.31 -6.32 2.22
N LEU A 75 -3.68 -5.67 1.10
CA LEU A 75 -4.73 -6.17 0.23
C LEU A 75 -4.47 -7.62 -0.23
N LEU A 76 -3.22 -7.93 -0.60
CA LEU A 76 -2.84 -9.24 -1.11
C LEU A 76 -2.76 -10.32 -0.01
N ILE A 77 -2.31 -9.97 1.20
CA ILE A 77 -1.96 -10.92 2.24
C ILE A 77 -3.12 -11.09 3.25
N GLU A 78 -3.55 -10.01 3.85
CA GLU A 78 -4.49 -10.03 4.99
C GLU A 78 -5.89 -9.53 4.62
N GLY A 79 -5.98 -8.76 3.56
CA GLY A 79 -7.13 -7.94 3.23
C GLY A 79 -7.02 -6.55 3.88
N VAL A 80 -7.53 -5.55 3.17
CA VAL A 80 -7.54 -4.15 3.59
C VAL A 80 -8.96 -3.66 3.76
N GLY A 81 -9.19 -2.83 4.77
CA GLY A 81 -10.51 -2.25 5.04
C GLY A 81 -10.74 -0.92 4.33
N LEU A 82 -12.00 -0.50 4.34
CA LEU A 82 -12.40 0.76 3.74
C LEU A 82 -11.67 1.97 4.36
N ARG A 83 -11.37 1.93 5.67
CA ARG A 83 -10.67 3.01 6.36
C ARG A 83 -9.30 3.27 5.74
N GLN A 84 -8.46 2.23 5.63
CA GLN A 84 -7.12 2.36 5.04
C GLN A 84 -7.18 2.82 3.58
N THR A 85 -8.24 2.42 2.88
CA THR A 85 -8.51 2.84 1.50
C THR A 85 -8.84 4.33 1.45
N LEU A 86 -9.65 4.83 2.39
CA LEU A 86 -9.98 6.26 2.48
C LEU A 86 -8.80 7.12 2.96
N ASP A 87 -7.93 6.59 3.83
CA ASP A 87 -6.70 7.27 4.23
C ASP A 87 -5.81 7.54 3.01
N LEU A 88 -5.70 6.56 2.11
CA LEU A 88 -4.98 6.72 0.84
C LEU A 88 -5.65 7.73 -0.10
N LEU A 89 -6.98 7.78 -0.16
CA LEU A 89 -7.72 8.80 -0.92
C LEU A 89 -7.41 10.21 -0.41
N VAL A 90 -7.40 10.41 0.91
CA VAL A 90 -7.07 11.71 1.53
C VAL A 90 -5.63 12.10 1.17
N LEU A 91 -4.70 11.16 1.20
CA LEU A 91 -3.31 11.40 0.82
C LEU A 91 -3.17 11.82 -0.64
N LEU A 92 -3.86 11.15 -1.56
CA LEU A 92 -3.89 11.51 -2.97
C LEU A 92 -4.38 12.96 -3.15
N ASN A 93 -5.52 13.31 -2.56
CA ASN A 93 -6.04 14.68 -2.66
C ASN A 93 -5.08 15.73 -2.06
N ALA A 94 -4.38 15.40 -0.97
CA ALA A 94 -3.43 16.31 -0.32
C ALA A 94 -2.13 16.51 -1.12
N TYR A 95 -1.78 15.58 -1.99
CA TYR A 95 -0.52 15.57 -2.74
C TYR A 95 -0.65 15.89 -4.23
N GLN A 96 -1.86 16.15 -4.73
CA GLN A 96 -2.12 16.37 -6.16
C GLN A 96 -1.21 17.44 -6.80
N ASP A 97 -0.89 18.53 -6.07
CA ASP A 97 -0.06 19.64 -6.56
C ASP A 97 1.40 19.57 -6.04
N LYS A 98 1.76 18.48 -5.35
CA LYS A 98 3.08 18.33 -4.69
C LYS A 98 3.95 17.25 -5.28
N ILE A 99 3.40 16.46 -6.23
CA ILE A 99 4.09 15.31 -6.83
C ILE A 99 4.27 15.53 -8.32
N ASP A 100 5.48 15.28 -8.80
CA ASP A 100 5.74 15.07 -10.22
C ASP A 100 5.24 13.68 -10.62
N PHE A 101 4.13 13.66 -11.37
CA PHE A 101 3.47 12.42 -11.78
C PHE A 101 4.26 11.61 -12.80
N LEU A 102 5.11 12.23 -13.62
CA LEU A 102 6.01 11.50 -14.51
C LEU A 102 7.06 10.76 -13.72
N LEU A 103 7.55 11.39 -12.66
CA LEU A 103 8.50 10.77 -11.74
C LEU A 103 7.85 9.64 -10.92
N LEU A 104 6.63 9.84 -10.43
CA LEU A 104 5.83 8.80 -9.77
C LEU A 104 5.64 7.60 -10.70
N GLN A 105 5.19 7.83 -11.93
CA GLN A 105 5.01 6.79 -12.94
C GLN A 105 6.31 6.01 -13.20
N LYS A 106 7.43 6.73 -13.36
CA LYS A 106 8.74 6.12 -13.56
C LYS A 106 9.09 5.17 -12.42
N HIS A 107 8.94 5.60 -11.17
CA HIS A 107 9.27 4.79 -10.01
C HIS A 107 8.32 3.59 -9.86
N LEU A 108 7.01 3.79 -10.01
CA LEU A 108 6.04 2.70 -9.92
C LEU A 108 6.21 1.67 -11.05
N LYS A 109 6.60 2.10 -12.26
CA LYS A 109 6.97 1.17 -13.34
C LYS A 109 8.24 0.38 -12.99
N ALA A 110 9.25 1.04 -12.44
CA ALA A 110 10.52 0.39 -12.10
C ALA A 110 10.40 -0.68 -11.01
N ILE A 111 9.43 -0.54 -10.10
CA ILE A 111 9.12 -1.53 -9.07
C ILE A 111 7.93 -2.44 -9.46
N GLY A 112 7.38 -2.29 -10.67
CA GLY A 112 6.33 -3.15 -11.23
C GLY A 112 4.90 -2.88 -10.76
N TYR A 113 4.65 -1.79 -10.03
CA TYR A 113 3.35 -1.50 -9.41
C TYR A 113 2.47 -0.49 -10.17
N TRP A 114 2.89 -0.03 -11.34
CA TRP A 114 2.15 0.99 -12.09
C TRP A 114 0.72 0.58 -12.43
N LYS A 115 0.53 -0.67 -12.86
CA LYS A 115 -0.79 -1.21 -13.21
C LYS A 115 -1.73 -1.27 -11.99
N ALA A 116 -1.21 -1.71 -10.85
CA ALA A 116 -1.95 -1.75 -9.60
C ALA A 116 -2.32 -0.33 -9.12
N PHE A 117 -1.42 0.63 -9.30
CA PHE A 117 -1.68 2.03 -8.97
C PHE A 117 -2.80 2.62 -9.84
N LYS A 118 -2.78 2.41 -11.16
CA LYS A 118 -3.87 2.84 -12.05
C LYS A 118 -5.22 2.25 -11.67
N ALA A 119 -5.26 0.96 -11.37
CA ALA A 119 -6.49 0.30 -10.91
C ALA A 119 -7.02 0.91 -9.59
N MET A 120 -6.13 1.23 -8.66
CA MET A 120 -6.49 1.91 -7.42
C MET A 120 -7.01 3.33 -7.68
N VAL A 121 -6.34 4.12 -8.52
CA VAL A 121 -6.79 5.47 -8.89
C VAL A 121 -8.16 5.41 -9.58
N ALA A 122 -8.40 4.47 -10.49
CA ALA A 122 -9.69 4.26 -11.15
C ALA A 122 -10.81 3.93 -10.13
N MET A 123 -10.51 3.07 -9.15
CA MET A 123 -11.44 2.78 -8.05
C MET A 123 -11.75 4.05 -7.23
N MET A 124 -10.73 4.84 -6.90
CA MET A 124 -10.89 6.07 -6.11
C MET A 124 -11.72 7.12 -6.86
N GLU A 125 -11.48 7.31 -8.16
CA GLU A 125 -12.26 8.22 -8.98
C GLU A 125 -13.72 7.78 -9.07
N GLN A 126 -13.95 6.53 -9.44
CA GLN A 126 -15.29 6.05 -9.76
C GLN A 126 -16.18 5.88 -8.54
N ARG A 127 -15.60 5.56 -7.37
CA ARG A 127 -16.36 5.13 -6.18
C ARG A 127 -16.22 6.05 -4.98
N PHE A 128 -15.17 6.85 -4.91
CA PHE A 128 -14.87 7.69 -3.75
C PHE A 128 -14.68 9.18 -4.09
N GLY A 129 -14.90 9.56 -5.36
CA GLY A 129 -14.89 10.96 -5.76
C GLY A 129 -13.49 11.59 -5.80
N LEU A 130 -12.46 10.84 -6.18
CA LEU A 130 -11.15 11.42 -6.47
C LEU A 130 -11.23 12.31 -7.71
N LEU A 131 -11.24 13.62 -7.52
CA LEU A 131 -11.45 14.59 -8.60
C LEU A 131 -10.21 14.81 -9.48
N CYS A 132 -9.02 14.51 -8.95
CA CYS A 132 -7.73 14.75 -9.60
C CYS A 132 -7.12 13.49 -10.25
N ALA A 133 -7.92 12.46 -10.53
CA ALA A 133 -7.42 11.19 -11.09
C ALA A 133 -6.58 11.39 -12.35
N ASN A 134 -7.02 12.24 -13.27
CA ASN A 134 -6.30 12.55 -14.51
C ASN A 134 -4.95 13.25 -14.29
N SER A 135 -4.72 13.88 -13.13
CA SER A 135 -3.42 14.42 -12.76
C SER A 135 -2.42 13.31 -12.44
N TYR A 136 -2.90 12.14 -11.96
CA TYR A 136 -2.04 11.01 -11.58
C TYR A 136 -1.70 10.09 -12.74
N CYS A 137 -2.67 9.82 -13.61
CA CYS A 137 -2.47 8.93 -14.75
C CYS A 137 -3.64 9.02 -15.74
N HIS A 138 -3.35 8.70 -16.98
CA HIS A 138 -4.41 8.43 -17.95
C HIS A 138 -5.00 7.04 -17.68
N LEU A 139 -6.32 6.99 -17.45
CA LEU A 139 -7.05 5.77 -17.15
C LEU A 139 -7.74 5.22 -18.40
N GLU A 140 -7.71 3.91 -18.55
CA GLU A 140 -8.35 3.15 -19.61
C GLU A 140 -9.52 2.32 -19.05
N SER A 141 -10.42 1.83 -19.91
CA SER A 141 -11.56 1.00 -19.50
C SER A 141 -11.17 -0.23 -18.68
N THR A 142 -10.00 -0.80 -18.99
CA THR A 142 -9.45 -1.94 -18.24
C THR A 142 -9.07 -1.57 -16.81
N ASP A 143 -8.59 -0.33 -16.57
CA ASP A 143 -8.22 0.13 -15.23
C ASP A 143 -9.46 0.22 -14.32
N TYR A 144 -10.59 0.66 -14.86
CA TYR A 144 -11.86 0.68 -14.13
C TYR A 144 -12.39 -0.73 -13.82
N THR A 145 -12.24 -1.68 -14.74
CA THR A 145 -12.59 -3.07 -14.49
C THR A 145 -11.76 -3.63 -13.34
N TYR A 146 -10.47 -3.34 -13.32
CA TYR A 146 -9.57 -3.73 -12.25
C TYR A 146 -9.87 -2.99 -10.94
N GLY A 147 -10.25 -1.72 -11.02
CA GLY A 147 -10.71 -0.93 -9.88
C GLY A 147 -11.93 -1.54 -9.19
N ASP A 148 -12.93 -1.99 -9.98
CA ASP A 148 -14.09 -2.71 -9.44
C ASP A 148 -13.72 -4.04 -8.76
N MET A 149 -12.71 -4.75 -9.26
CA MET A 149 -12.20 -5.97 -8.62
C MET A 149 -11.53 -5.65 -7.28
N LEU A 150 -10.73 -4.58 -7.22
CA LEU A 150 -10.12 -4.10 -5.97
C LEU A 150 -11.18 -3.70 -4.95
N LEU A 151 -12.20 -2.95 -5.37
CA LEU A 151 -13.29 -2.56 -4.47
C LEU A 151 -14.01 -3.75 -3.86
N ARG A 152 -14.35 -4.74 -4.67
CA ARG A 152 -15.00 -5.97 -4.18
C ARG A 152 -14.13 -6.66 -3.12
N GLU A 153 -12.80 -6.66 -3.29
CA GLU A 153 -11.89 -7.23 -2.30
C GLU A 153 -11.89 -6.42 -1.02
N VAL A 154 -11.75 -5.08 -1.11
CA VAL A 154 -11.81 -4.17 0.06
C VAL A 154 -13.10 -4.38 0.85
N LEU A 155 -14.24 -4.45 0.18
CA LEU A 155 -15.56 -4.63 0.84
C LEU A 155 -15.73 -6.03 1.43
N SER A 156 -15.17 -7.06 0.81
CA SER A 156 -15.31 -8.45 1.26
C SER A 156 -14.37 -8.81 2.39
N SER A 157 -13.14 -8.29 2.39
CA SER A 157 -12.11 -8.63 3.37
C SER A 157 -12.39 -8.01 4.74
N GLY A 158 -13.01 -6.83 4.77
CA GLY A 158 -13.22 -6.07 6.02
C GLY A 158 -11.88 -5.64 6.64
N ASN A 159 -11.94 -5.04 7.82
CA ASN A 159 -10.77 -4.51 8.50
C ASN A 159 -9.79 -5.64 8.87
N PHE A 160 -8.60 -5.68 8.27
CA PHE A 160 -7.56 -6.71 8.46
C PHE A 160 -8.06 -8.15 8.27
N GLY A 161 -8.93 -8.39 7.30
CA GLY A 161 -9.46 -9.74 7.05
C GLY A 161 -10.30 -10.33 8.19
N ARG A 162 -10.66 -9.53 9.18
CA ARG A 162 -11.37 -9.99 10.41
C ARG A 162 -12.65 -10.76 10.13
N LYS A 163 -13.34 -10.48 9.02
CA LYS A 163 -14.52 -11.27 8.62
C LYS A 163 -14.16 -12.70 8.23
N ALA A 164 -12.97 -12.90 7.64
CA ALA A 164 -12.50 -14.22 7.23
C ALA A 164 -11.88 -15.02 8.38
N TYR A 165 -11.33 -14.36 9.41
CA TYR A 165 -10.68 -14.99 10.55
C TYR A 165 -11.65 -15.46 11.65
N LYS A 166 -12.88 -14.96 11.70
CA LYS A 166 -13.86 -15.36 12.76
C LYS A 166 -14.21 -16.85 12.75
N ASN A 167 -13.93 -17.58 11.67
CA ASN A 167 -14.28 -19.00 11.52
C ASN A 167 -13.07 -19.95 11.58
N LEU A 168 -11.88 -19.46 11.95
CA LEU A 168 -10.67 -20.29 11.99
C LEU A 168 -10.39 -20.80 13.40
N SER A 169 -10.45 -22.12 13.58
CA SER A 169 -10.02 -22.80 14.79
C SER A 169 -8.51 -22.70 15.01
N GLN A 170 -8.08 -22.62 16.29
CA GLN A 170 -6.69 -22.47 16.69
C GLN A 170 -5.81 -23.66 16.23
N GLY A 171 -4.56 -23.39 15.79
CA GLY A 171 -3.53 -24.38 15.58
C GLY A 171 -2.96 -24.47 14.15
N ARG A 172 -2.27 -25.58 13.83
CA ARG A 172 -1.61 -25.87 12.54
C ARG A 172 -2.48 -25.65 11.29
N LYS A 173 -3.81 -25.82 11.41
CA LYS A 173 -4.77 -25.51 10.34
C LYS A 173 -4.72 -24.05 9.93
N LYS A 174 -4.52 -23.14 10.88
CA LYS A 174 -4.48 -21.69 10.66
C LYS A 174 -3.35 -21.28 9.71
N SER A 175 -2.18 -21.89 9.83
CA SER A 175 -1.03 -21.60 8.97
C SER A 175 -1.26 -22.07 7.51
N MET A 176 -1.77 -23.28 7.31
CA MET A 176 -2.09 -23.80 5.97
C MET A 176 -3.23 -23.02 5.29
N GLU A 177 -4.27 -22.68 6.04
CA GLU A 177 -5.39 -21.90 5.52
C GLU A 177 -4.98 -20.47 5.17
N THR A 178 -4.10 -19.86 5.96
CA THR A 178 -3.52 -18.54 5.66
C THR A 178 -2.68 -18.59 4.40
N ALA A 179 -1.81 -19.58 4.25
CA ALA A 179 -1.00 -19.77 3.05
C ALA A 179 -1.87 -20.02 1.79
N THR A 180 -2.91 -20.84 1.92
CA THR A 180 -3.86 -21.11 0.80
C THR A 180 -4.64 -19.86 0.42
N LYS A 181 -5.05 -19.04 1.40
CA LYS A 181 -5.76 -17.80 1.18
C LYS A 181 -4.85 -16.77 0.51
N SER A 182 -3.64 -16.59 1.01
CA SER A 182 -2.62 -15.72 0.42
C SER A 182 -2.33 -16.13 -1.03
N LEU A 183 -2.16 -17.45 -1.30
CA LEU A 183 -1.96 -17.94 -2.64
C LEU A 183 -3.15 -17.64 -3.57
N ARG A 184 -4.39 -17.82 -3.10
CA ARG A 184 -5.60 -17.46 -3.87
C ARG A 184 -5.66 -15.97 -4.17
N HIS A 185 -5.31 -15.10 -3.21
CA HIS A 185 -5.23 -13.66 -3.42
C HIS A 185 -4.14 -13.31 -4.42
N CYS A 186 -2.94 -13.87 -4.29
CA CYS A 186 -1.87 -13.69 -5.26
C CYS A 186 -2.30 -14.15 -6.67
N MET A 187 -2.98 -15.29 -6.80
CA MET A 187 -3.52 -15.76 -8.07
C MET A 187 -4.62 -14.85 -8.64
N LYS A 188 -5.49 -14.31 -7.78
CA LYS A 188 -6.56 -13.39 -8.18
C LYS A 188 -6.02 -12.06 -8.70
N PHE A 189 -4.90 -11.61 -8.16
CA PHE A 189 -4.30 -10.31 -8.49
C PHE A 189 -2.94 -10.42 -9.18
N PHE A 190 -2.54 -11.63 -9.66
CA PHE A 190 -1.23 -11.83 -10.29
C PHE A 190 -1.01 -10.90 -11.50
N TRP A 191 -2.06 -10.52 -12.19
CA TRP A 191 -2.04 -9.62 -13.34
C TRP A 191 -1.81 -8.14 -12.93
N LEU A 192 -1.93 -7.79 -11.64
CA LEU A 192 -1.54 -6.49 -11.07
C LEU A 192 -0.15 -6.52 -10.43
N ALA A 193 0.35 -7.72 -10.12
CA ALA A 193 1.65 -7.87 -9.48
C ALA A 193 2.80 -7.65 -10.48
N PRO A 194 3.96 -7.21 -9.99
CA PRO A 194 5.16 -7.02 -10.79
C PRO A 194 5.75 -8.33 -11.30
#